data_48c7f23e9d02b36ff9865e2429e9bc50
#
_entry.id   48c7f23e9d02b36ff9865e2429e9bc50
#
_cell.length_a   1.000
_cell.length_b   1.000
_cell.length_c   1.000
_cell.angle_alpha   90.00
_cell.angle_beta   90.00
_cell.angle_gamma   90.00
#
_symmetry.space_group_name_H-M   'P 1'
#
loop_
_entity.id
_entity.type
_entity.pdbx_description
1 polymer ?
#
loop_
_entity_poly.entity_id
_entity_poly.type
_entity_poly.pdbx_seq_one_letter_code
_entity_poly.pdbx_strand_id
1 'polypeptide(L)'
;MKISNDVSNVLANSRIDGDKLFLPGGQLDRKLYIAVNKVLTAIKGKWNRSAKAHIFLESPIETIDNILITGEYTDEKKEFQFFETPAPLARKLVAMAEIMDGETVCEPSAGRGRIAEHLPPAATTCFELNKSNKSFLEGELFSVEGDDFLQSDKKFDIFVANPPFTKQQDIDHVNHMISLANRRVVSVMSASVLFRDNKKTVDFRNMIDELGGTIEMLPRDSFKDSGTK
;
A
#
# COMPACT_ATOMS: atom_id res chain seq x y z
N MET A 1 -11.37 -6.61 -10.03
CA MET A 1 -12.81 -6.18 -10.06
C MET A 1 -13.33 -6.24 -11.48
N LYS A 2 -14.54 -6.78 -11.71
CA LYS A 2 -15.14 -6.88 -13.06
C LYS A 2 -15.68 -5.54 -13.54
N ILE A 3 -15.53 -5.28 -14.85
CA ILE A 3 -16.18 -4.15 -15.53
C ILE A 3 -17.45 -4.61 -16.24
N SER A 4 -18.42 -3.70 -16.42
CA SER A 4 -19.60 -3.97 -17.23
C SER A 4 -19.28 -3.80 -18.72
N ASN A 5 -20.10 -4.40 -19.59
CA ASN A 5 -19.99 -4.23 -21.05
C ASN A 5 -20.02 -2.76 -21.48
N ASP A 6 -20.84 -1.92 -20.80
CA ASP A 6 -20.92 -0.50 -21.13
C ASP A 6 -19.61 0.24 -20.80
N VAL A 7 -18.98 -0.10 -19.68
CA VAL A 7 -17.65 0.44 -19.30
C VAL A 7 -16.59 -0.03 -20.30
N SER A 8 -16.60 -1.32 -20.66
CA SER A 8 -15.69 -1.88 -21.68
C SER A 8 -15.83 -1.13 -23.01
N ASN A 9 -17.07 -0.90 -23.47
CA ASN A 9 -17.33 -0.15 -24.71
C ASN A 9 -16.79 1.29 -24.66
N VAL A 10 -16.95 1.99 -23.54
CA VAL A 10 -16.38 3.35 -23.37
C VAL A 10 -14.87 3.32 -23.45
N LEU A 11 -14.22 2.39 -22.72
CA LEU A 11 -12.77 2.28 -22.73
C LEU A 11 -12.22 1.92 -24.12
N ALA A 12 -12.85 0.98 -24.81
CA ALA A 12 -12.45 0.57 -26.17
C ALA A 12 -12.58 1.70 -27.21
N ASN A 13 -13.52 2.63 -27.03
CA ASN A 13 -13.71 3.79 -27.91
C ASN A 13 -12.98 5.06 -27.40
N SER A 14 -12.21 4.97 -26.34
CA SER A 14 -11.41 6.07 -25.83
C SER A 14 -10.14 6.26 -26.68
N ARG A 15 -9.75 7.52 -26.91
CA ARG A 15 -8.50 7.84 -27.61
C ARG A 15 -7.38 7.98 -26.60
N ILE A 16 -6.28 7.28 -26.82
CA ILE A 16 -5.06 7.41 -26.02
C ILE A 16 -3.99 8.14 -26.85
N ASP A 17 -3.32 9.10 -26.22
CA ASP A 17 -2.26 9.92 -26.84
C ASP A 17 -1.18 10.15 -25.78
N GLY A 18 -0.11 9.36 -25.87
CA GLY A 18 0.94 9.32 -24.86
C GLY A 18 0.40 8.92 -23.49
N ASP A 19 0.53 9.80 -22.51
CA ASP A 19 0.07 9.66 -21.14
C ASP A 19 -1.40 10.08 -20.91
N LYS A 20 -2.13 10.45 -21.99
CA LYS A 20 -3.49 11.03 -21.91
C LYS A 20 -4.52 10.09 -22.50
N LEU A 21 -5.60 9.86 -21.75
CA LEU A 21 -6.79 9.15 -22.23
C LEU A 21 -7.98 10.11 -22.32
N PHE A 22 -8.52 10.22 -23.52
CA PHE A 22 -9.71 11.01 -23.85
C PHE A 22 -10.91 10.09 -23.97
N LEU A 23 -11.94 10.33 -23.18
CA LEU A 23 -13.19 9.61 -23.32
C LEU A 23 -13.85 9.93 -24.65
N PRO A 24 -14.66 8.99 -25.23
CA PRO A 24 -15.36 9.24 -26.49
C PRO A 24 -16.25 10.48 -26.40
N GLY A 25 -16.39 11.18 -27.51
CA GLY A 25 -17.21 12.41 -27.60
C GLY A 25 -18.68 12.14 -27.28
N GLY A 26 -19.33 13.12 -26.65
CA GLY A 26 -20.71 13.04 -26.19
C GLY A 26 -20.82 13.04 -24.66
N GLN A 27 -22.03 13.30 -24.16
CA GLN A 27 -22.29 13.28 -22.71
C GLN A 27 -22.61 11.84 -22.30
N LEU A 28 -21.67 11.20 -21.60
CA LEU A 28 -21.94 9.92 -20.95
C LEU A 28 -23.02 10.08 -19.87
N ASP A 29 -23.89 9.10 -19.71
CA ASP A 29 -24.76 9.01 -18.55
C ASP A 29 -23.95 9.10 -17.25
N ARG A 30 -24.51 9.75 -16.24
CA ARG A 30 -23.80 9.99 -14.96
C ARG A 30 -23.34 8.71 -14.30
N LYS A 31 -24.14 7.64 -14.31
CA LYS A 31 -23.76 6.34 -13.72
C LYS A 31 -22.60 5.71 -14.47
N LEU A 32 -22.67 5.74 -15.80
CA LEU A 32 -21.62 5.21 -16.66
C LEU A 32 -20.32 6.01 -16.51
N TYR A 33 -20.41 7.34 -16.50
CA TYR A 33 -19.23 8.18 -16.25
C TYR A 33 -18.56 7.86 -14.91
N ILE A 34 -19.35 7.72 -13.82
CA ILE A 34 -18.82 7.34 -12.50
C ILE A 34 -18.13 5.98 -12.55
N ALA A 35 -18.73 5.00 -13.23
CA ALA A 35 -18.16 3.66 -13.36
C ALA A 35 -16.85 3.67 -14.17
N VAL A 36 -16.79 4.37 -15.29
CA VAL A 36 -15.57 4.54 -16.10
C VAL A 36 -14.50 5.28 -15.30
N ASN A 37 -14.85 6.42 -14.68
CA ASN A 37 -13.91 7.20 -13.87
C ASN A 37 -13.34 6.38 -12.68
N LYS A 38 -14.14 5.47 -12.12
CA LYS A 38 -13.67 4.56 -11.06
C LYS A 38 -12.57 3.61 -11.59
N VAL A 39 -12.73 3.05 -12.77
CA VAL A 39 -11.71 2.21 -13.42
C VAL A 39 -10.45 3.03 -13.69
N LEU A 40 -10.59 4.18 -14.36
CA LEU A 40 -9.43 5.03 -14.71
C LEU A 40 -8.68 5.53 -13.47
N THR A 41 -9.39 5.86 -12.39
CA THR A 41 -8.77 6.27 -11.12
C THR A 41 -8.06 5.09 -10.44
N ALA A 42 -8.64 3.88 -10.51
CA ALA A 42 -8.04 2.69 -9.94
C ALA A 42 -6.69 2.34 -10.59
N ILE A 43 -6.56 2.61 -11.89
CA ILE A 43 -5.31 2.47 -12.65
C ILE A 43 -4.49 3.77 -12.69
N LYS A 44 -4.64 4.62 -11.68
CA LYS A 44 -3.86 5.86 -11.41
C LYS A 44 -4.08 7.02 -12.39
N GLY A 45 -5.11 6.97 -13.24
CA GLY A 45 -5.51 8.09 -14.09
C GLY A 45 -6.12 9.24 -13.28
N LYS A 46 -5.64 10.47 -13.48
CA LYS A 46 -6.15 11.68 -12.83
C LYS A 46 -6.84 12.58 -13.84
N TRP A 47 -8.11 12.93 -13.60
CA TRP A 47 -8.82 13.87 -14.46
C TRP A 47 -8.16 15.25 -14.47
N ASN A 48 -7.80 15.74 -15.65
CA ASN A 48 -7.29 17.08 -15.84
C ASN A 48 -8.31 17.92 -16.63
N ARG A 49 -8.81 18.98 -16.00
CA ARG A 49 -9.85 19.82 -16.57
C ARG A 49 -9.37 20.62 -17.79
N SER A 50 -8.12 21.09 -17.79
CA SER A 50 -7.54 21.86 -18.88
C SER A 50 -7.27 20.99 -20.10
N ALA A 51 -6.77 19.79 -19.91
CA ALA A 51 -6.53 18.81 -20.99
C ALA A 51 -7.82 18.11 -21.43
N LYS A 52 -8.90 18.17 -20.67
CA LYS A 52 -10.14 17.38 -20.85
C LYS A 52 -9.86 15.88 -21.02
N ALA A 53 -8.90 15.35 -20.29
CA ALA A 53 -8.41 13.99 -20.36
C ALA A 53 -8.06 13.45 -18.97
N HIS A 54 -7.98 12.13 -18.84
CA HIS A 54 -7.30 11.49 -17.72
C HIS A 54 -5.81 11.42 -18.04
N ILE A 55 -4.98 11.91 -17.13
CA ILE A 55 -3.52 11.89 -17.26
C ILE A 55 -2.96 10.80 -16.36
N PHE A 56 -2.01 10.04 -16.89
CA PHE A 56 -1.31 8.94 -16.24
C PHE A 56 0.18 9.33 -16.07
N LEU A 57 0.92 8.54 -15.30
CA LEU A 57 2.38 8.72 -15.18
C LEU A 57 3.12 8.24 -16.45
N GLU A 58 2.56 7.23 -17.12
CA GLU A 58 3.04 6.62 -18.35
C GLU A 58 1.85 6.26 -19.24
N SER A 59 2.08 5.79 -20.46
CA SER A 59 1.01 5.42 -21.38
C SER A 59 0.13 4.30 -20.79
N PRO A 60 -1.20 4.50 -20.70
CA PRO A 60 -2.11 3.48 -20.17
C PRO A 60 -2.52 2.39 -21.17
N ILE A 61 -1.95 2.37 -22.38
CA ILE A 61 -2.39 1.47 -23.49
C ILE A 61 -2.41 0.02 -23.03
N GLU A 62 -1.28 -0.51 -22.56
CA GLU A 62 -1.17 -1.93 -22.16
C GLU A 62 -2.13 -2.28 -21.01
N THR A 63 -2.29 -1.38 -20.04
CA THR A 63 -3.23 -1.58 -18.93
C THR A 63 -4.68 -1.60 -19.40
N ILE A 64 -5.06 -0.69 -20.30
CA ILE A 64 -6.41 -0.64 -20.86
C ILE A 64 -6.66 -1.89 -21.72
N ASP A 65 -5.72 -2.31 -22.56
CA ASP A 65 -5.84 -3.51 -23.37
C ASP A 65 -6.03 -4.77 -22.50
N ASN A 66 -5.27 -4.91 -21.43
CA ASN A 66 -5.44 -5.99 -20.48
C ASN A 66 -6.84 -5.99 -19.83
N ILE A 67 -7.34 -4.81 -19.44
CA ILE A 67 -8.69 -4.66 -18.88
C ILE A 67 -9.76 -5.07 -19.90
N LEU A 68 -9.58 -4.69 -21.16
CA LEU A 68 -10.51 -5.05 -22.24
C LEU A 68 -10.50 -6.55 -22.56
N ILE A 69 -9.34 -7.21 -22.50
CA ILE A 69 -9.17 -8.64 -22.74
C ILE A 69 -9.75 -9.47 -21.58
N THR A 70 -9.44 -9.07 -20.34
CA THR A 70 -9.80 -9.85 -19.14
C THR A 70 -11.20 -9.53 -18.62
N GLY A 71 -11.73 -8.35 -18.95
CA GLY A 71 -12.95 -7.82 -18.35
C GLY A 71 -12.79 -7.42 -16.87
N GLU A 72 -11.55 -7.34 -16.39
CA GLU A 72 -11.25 -7.08 -14.99
C GLU A 72 -10.20 -5.99 -14.83
N TYR A 73 -10.25 -5.27 -13.71
CA TYR A 73 -9.23 -4.31 -13.33
C TYR A 73 -8.89 -4.47 -11.85
N THR A 74 -7.66 -4.16 -11.50
CA THR A 74 -7.17 -4.16 -10.13
C THR A 74 -7.14 -2.72 -9.60
N ASP A 75 -7.77 -2.50 -8.45
CA ASP A 75 -7.60 -1.26 -7.70
C ASP A 75 -6.53 -1.56 -6.63
N GLU A 76 -5.28 -1.32 -6.97
CA GLU A 76 -4.14 -1.62 -6.10
C GLU A 76 -4.30 -1.00 -4.71
N LYS A 77 -4.91 0.20 -4.62
CA LYS A 77 -5.22 0.81 -3.31
C LYS A 77 -6.22 0.02 -2.50
N LYS A 78 -7.18 -0.67 -3.16
CA LYS A 78 -8.18 -1.49 -2.46
C LYS A 78 -7.72 -2.91 -2.21
N GLU A 79 -6.97 -3.48 -3.15
CA GLU A 79 -6.53 -4.86 -3.06
C GLU A 79 -5.41 -5.03 -2.04
N PHE A 80 -4.43 -4.14 -2.06
CA PHE A 80 -3.28 -4.19 -1.16
C PHE A 80 -3.28 -3.06 -0.12
N GLN A 81 -4.27 -2.14 -0.15
CA GLN A 81 -4.33 -0.94 0.72
C GLN A 81 -2.99 -0.22 0.85
N PHE A 82 -2.32 -0.10 -0.29
CA PHE A 82 -1.03 0.54 -0.37
C PHE A 82 -1.17 2.06 -0.12
N PHE A 83 -0.71 2.50 1.04
CA PHE A 83 -0.52 3.91 1.37
C PHE A 83 0.98 4.13 1.59
N GLU A 84 1.61 4.86 0.67
CA GLU A 84 3.02 5.23 0.86
C GLU A 84 3.20 5.92 2.20
N THR A 85 4.20 5.49 2.95
CA THR A 85 4.54 6.14 4.23
C THR A 85 5.20 7.47 3.94
N PRO A 86 4.65 8.62 4.43
CA PRO A 86 5.31 9.90 4.24
C PRO A 86 6.70 9.91 4.84
N ALA A 87 7.67 10.54 4.17
CA ALA A 87 9.07 10.54 4.60
C ALA A 87 9.30 11.03 6.05
N PRO A 88 8.58 12.04 6.59
CA PRO A 88 8.71 12.41 8.01
C PRO A 88 8.30 11.28 8.96
N LEU A 89 7.23 10.53 8.60
CA LEU A 89 6.76 9.40 9.40
C LEU A 89 7.73 8.22 9.28
N ALA A 90 8.23 7.92 8.08
CA ALA A 90 9.22 6.86 7.87
C ALA A 90 10.47 7.09 8.75
N ARG A 91 11.03 8.30 8.71
CA ARG A 91 12.17 8.65 9.58
C ARG A 91 11.86 8.54 11.08
N LYS A 92 10.64 8.90 11.49
CA LYS A 92 10.22 8.75 12.88
C LYS A 92 10.17 7.29 13.31
N LEU A 93 9.58 6.41 12.50
CA LEU A 93 9.52 4.97 12.77
C LEU A 93 10.91 4.37 12.88
N VAL A 94 11.83 4.73 11.97
CA VAL A 94 13.22 4.27 12.00
C VAL A 94 13.94 4.77 13.26
N ALA A 95 13.74 6.03 13.65
CA ALA A 95 14.32 6.57 14.89
C ALA A 95 13.79 5.83 16.14
N MET A 96 12.49 5.49 16.19
CA MET A 96 11.89 4.73 17.30
C MET A 96 12.41 3.28 17.34
N ALA A 97 12.89 2.74 16.24
CA ALA A 97 13.44 1.39 16.19
C ALA A 97 14.77 1.28 16.95
N GLU A 98 15.52 2.38 17.14
CA GLU A 98 16.80 2.43 17.84
C GLU A 98 17.72 1.28 17.42
N ILE A 99 17.94 1.17 16.10
CA ILE A 99 18.71 0.09 15.49
C ILE A 99 20.17 0.20 15.94
N MET A 100 20.73 -0.91 16.43
CA MET A 100 22.12 -1.00 16.86
C MET A 100 23.00 -1.66 15.79
N ASP A 101 24.30 -1.42 15.85
CA ASP A 101 25.24 -2.05 14.92
C ASP A 101 25.17 -3.58 15.01
N GLY A 102 25.07 -4.21 13.84
CA GLY A 102 24.99 -5.67 13.71
C GLY A 102 23.60 -6.26 13.84
N GLU A 103 22.56 -5.47 14.13
CA GLU A 103 21.18 -5.96 14.16
C GLU A 103 20.59 -6.15 12.75
N THR A 104 19.82 -7.20 12.59
CA THR A 104 19.03 -7.49 11.41
C THR A 104 17.68 -6.80 11.45
N VAL A 105 17.25 -6.23 10.33
CA VAL A 105 16.00 -5.44 10.23
C VAL A 105 15.08 -6.01 9.16
N CYS A 106 13.79 -6.03 9.44
CA CYS A 106 12.78 -6.41 8.46
C CYS A 106 11.72 -5.32 8.26
N GLU A 107 11.43 -5.00 6.99
CA GLU A 107 10.23 -4.27 6.58
C GLU A 107 9.26 -5.24 5.91
N PRO A 108 8.24 -5.74 6.62
CA PRO A 108 7.40 -6.86 6.18
C PRO A 108 6.26 -6.46 5.21
N SER A 109 6.15 -5.20 4.85
CA SER A 109 5.14 -4.65 3.94
C SER A 109 5.72 -3.44 3.22
N ALA A 110 6.82 -3.67 2.48
CA ALA A 110 7.72 -2.61 2.07
C ALA A 110 7.13 -1.62 1.04
N GLY A 111 6.08 -2.03 0.30
CA GLY A 111 5.51 -1.18 -0.72
C GLY A 111 6.56 -0.78 -1.76
N ARG A 112 6.86 0.51 -1.82
CA ARG A 112 7.94 1.07 -2.64
C ARG A 112 9.17 1.49 -1.81
N GLY A 113 9.37 0.89 -0.63
CA GLY A 113 10.56 1.08 0.17
C GLY A 113 10.66 2.41 0.92
N ARG A 114 9.53 3.08 1.20
CA ARG A 114 9.55 4.39 1.87
C ARG A 114 10.10 4.35 3.29
N ILE A 115 10.03 3.23 3.95
CA ILE A 115 10.68 3.02 5.25
C ILE A 115 12.08 2.44 4.99
N ALA A 116 12.20 1.45 4.09
CA ALA A 116 13.47 0.78 3.77
C ALA A 116 14.56 1.77 3.35
N GLU A 117 14.23 2.84 2.61
CA GLU A 117 15.20 3.87 2.19
C GLU A 117 15.90 4.59 3.35
N HIS A 118 15.35 4.48 4.58
CA HIS A 118 15.90 5.07 5.80
C HIS A 118 16.50 4.03 6.75
N LEU A 119 16.44 2.73 6.40
CA LEU A 119 17.02 1.63 7.17
C LEU A 119 18.44 1.31 6.69
N PRO A 120 19.28 0.63 7.51
CA PRO A 120 20.61 0.18 7.09
C PRO A 120 20.53 -0.81 5.91
N PRO A 121 21.00 -0.47 4.69
CA PRO A 121 20.70 -1.29 3.50
C PRO A 121 21.23 -2.73 3.60
N ALA A 122 22.44 -2.92 4.15
CA ALA A 122 23.07 -4.24 4.27
C ALA A 122 22.43 -5.15 5.32
N ALA A 123 21.66 -4.58 6.27
CA ALA A 123 21.02 -5.29 7.36
C ALA A 123 19.51 -5.47 7.15
N THR A 124 18.93 -4.85 6.12
CA THR A 124 17.48 -4.78 5.90
C THR A 124 17.02 -5.81 4.90
N THR A 125 15.98 -6.54 5.27
CA THR A 125 15.24 -7.48 4.40
C THR A 125 13.79 -6.98 4.25
N CYS A 126 13.28 -6.98 3.03
CA CYS A 126 11.93 -6.56 2.70
C CYS A 126 11.06 -7.76 2.31
N PHE A 127 9.76 -7.68 2.60
CA PHE A 127 8.71 -8.52 2.02
C PHE A 127 7.69 -7.63 1.32
N GLU A 128 7.20 -8.05 0.15
CA GLU A 128 6.20 -7.30 -0.60
C GLU A 128 5.34 -8.24 -1.45
N LEU A 129 4.02 -8.21 -1.18
CA LEU A 129 3.05 -9.08 -1.85
C LEU A 129 2.69 -8.61 -3.27
N ASN A 130 2.68 -7.30 -3.49
CA ASN A 130 2.39 -6.73 -4.81
C ASN A 130 3.58 -6.87 -5.74
N LYS A 131 3.40 -7.64 -6.83
CA LYS A 131 4.47 -7.95 -7.80
C LYS A 131 5.08 -6.70 -8.43
N SER A 132 4.29 -5.66 -8.72
CA SER A 132 4.80 -4.41 -9.29
C SER A 132 5.70 -3.65 -8.30
N ASN A 133 5.30 -3.59 -7.03
CA ASN A 133 6.13 -2.99 -5.99
C ASN A 133 7.39 -3.82 -5.73
N LYS A 134 7.27 -5.15 -5.72
CA LYS A 134 8.40 -6.06 -5.56
C LYS A 134 9.44 -5.84 -6.66
N SER A 135 9.02 -5.83 -7.92
CA SER A 135 9.93 -5.54 -9.04
C SER A 135 10.57 -4.15 -8.95
N PHE A 136 9.83 -3.16 -8.44
CA PHE A 136 10.39 -1.83 -8.16
C PHE A 136 11.49 -1.89 -7.09
N LEU A 137 11.23 -2.56 -5.95
CA LEU A 137 12.21 -2.71 -4.87
C LEU A 137 13.48 -3.42 -5.34
N GLU A 138 13.33 -4.51 -6.11
CA GLU A 138 14.45 -5.24 -6.70
C GLU A 138 15.26 -4.37 -7.67
N GLY A 139 14.58 -3.52 -8.47
CA GLY A 139 15.23 -2.54 -9.36
C GLY A 139 16.02 -1.46 -8.62
N GLU A 140 15.55 -1.05 -7.44
CA GLU A 140 16.25 -0.10 -6.53
C GLU A 140 17.27 -0.82 -5.60
N LEU A 141 17.58 -2.08 -5.87
CA LEU A 141 18.57 -2.90 -5.15
C LEU A 141 18.24 -3.16 -3.67
N PHE A 142 16.97 -3.09 -3.27
CA PHE A 142 16.57 -3.58 -1.96
C PHE A 142 16.63 -5.11 -1.89
N SER A 143 16.98 -5.65 -0.73
CA SER A 143 16.94 -7.09 -0.48
C SER A 143 15.49 -7.53 -0.25
N VAL A 144 14.86 -8.18 -1.23
CA VAL A 144 13.50 -8.70 -1.13
C VAL A 144 13.54 -10.23 -1.03
N GLU A 145 13.11 -10.78 0.10
CA GLU A 145 13.19 -12.21 0.37
C GLU A 145 11.94 -12.98 -0.05
N GLY A 146 10.76 -12.41 0.10
CA GLY A 146 9.51 -13.13 -0.15
C GLY A 146 8.35 -12.23 -0.55
N ASP A 147 7.22 -12.89 -0.86
CA ASP A 147 5.98 -12.21 -1.22
C ASP A 147 5.12 -11.94 0.03
N ASP A 148 4.67 -12.99 0.71
CA ASP A 148 3.77 -12.90 1.85
C ASP A 148 4.54 -13.09 3.16
N PHE A 149 4.74 -12.00 3.88
CA PHE A 149 5.40 -12.02 5.18
C PHE A 149 4.69 -12.94 6.19
N LEU A 150 3.37 -13.05 6.15
CA LEU A 150 2.61 -13.89 7.09
C LEU A 150 2.90 -15.39 6.92
N GLN A 151 3.57 -15.80 5.85
CA GLN A 151 4.03 -17.18 5.63
C GLN A 151 5.50 -17.39 6.03
N SER A 152 6.22 -16.33 6.42
CA SER A 152 7.63 -16.41 6.81
C SER A 152 7.74 -16.83 8.28
N ASP A 153 8.75 -17.65 8.59
CA ASP A 153 9.16 -17.99 9.96
C ASP A 153 10.53 -17.37 10.34
N LYS A 154 11.06 -16.50 9.47
CA LYS A 154 12.37 -15.90 9.64
C LYS A 154 12.35 -14.84 10.74
N LYS A 155 13.29 -14.97 11.68
CA LYS A 155 13.49 -14.05 12.79
C LYS A 155 14.40 -12.90 12.41
N PHE A 156 14.11 -11.72 12.95
CA PHE A 156 14.93 -10.52 12.85
C PHE A 156 15.01 -9.85 14.22
N ASP A 157 16.04 -9.04 14.42
CA ASP A 157 16.17 -8.30 15.68
C ASP A 157 15.13 -7.19 15.76
N ILE A 158 14.87 -6.53 14.63
CA ILE A 158 13.99 -5.37 14.50
C ILE A 158 12.98 -5.57 13.37
N PHE A 159 11.74 -5.17 13.63
CA PHE A 159 10.72 -4.96 12.59
C PHE A 159 10.29 -3.50 12.57
N VAL A 160 10.21 -2.90 11.37
CA VAL A 160 9.67 -1.55 11.15
C VAL A 160 8.65 -1.62 10.04
N ALA A 161 7.39 -1.22 10.29
CA ALA A 161 6.30 -1.50 9.38
C ALA A 161 5.21 -0.42 9.28
N ASN A 162 4.60 -0.37 8.10
CA ASN A 162 3.29 0.23 7.85
C ASN A 162 2.41 -0.81 7.15
N PRO A 163 1.83 -1.78 7.87
CA PRO A 163 1.07 -2.89 7.30
C PRO A 163 -0.30 -2.45 6.76
N PRO A 164 -0.97 -3.28 5.94
CA PRO A 164 -2.33 -3.01 5.48
C PRO A 164 -3.32 -3.03 6.65
N PHE A 165 -4.29 -2.07 6.66
CA PHE A 165 -5.26 -1.92 7.75
C PHE A 165 -6.59 -2.66 7.53
N THR A 166 -6.87 -3.11 6.29
CA THR A 166 -8.12 -3.78 5.93
C THR A 166 -8.34 -5.03 6.76
N LYS A 167 -9.58 -5.20 7.24
CA LYS A 167 -9.99 -6.39 8.01
C LYS A 167 -9.10 -6.67 9.22
N GLN A 168 -8.48 -5.64 9.78
CA GLN A 168 -7.55 -5.76 10.92
C GLN A 168 -6.29 -6.59 10.58
N GLN A 169 -5.80 -6.51 9.36
CA GLN A 169 -4.55 -7.15 8.94
C GLN A 169 -3.34 -6.55 9.66
N ASP A 170 -3.40 -5.28 10.04
CA ASP A 170 -2.40 -4.63 10.88
C ASP A 170 -2.17 -5.39 12.20
N ILE A 171 -3.24 -5.88 12.84
CA ILE A 171 -3.14 -6.73 14.03
C ILE A 171 -2.44 -8.05 13.69
N ASP A 172 -2.81 -8.70 12.56
CA ASP A 172 -2.20 -9.97 12.17
C ASP A 172 -0.69 -9.80 11.90
N HIS A 173 -0.33 -8.75 11.17
CA HIS A 173 1.08 -8.45 10.89
C HIS A 173 1.87 -8.15 12.16
N VAL A 174 1.33 -7.31 13.06
CA VAL A 174 2.04 -6.97 14.31
C VAL A 174 2.18 -8.18 15.22
N ASN A 175 1.14 -9.01 15.35
CA ASN A 175 1.24 -10.26 16.10
C ASN A 175 2.33 -11.17 15.53
N HIS A 176 2.38 -11.30 14.20
CA HIS A 176 3.38 -12.12 13.54
C HIS A 176 4.79 -11.54 13.72
N MET A 177 4.98 -10.22 13.55
CA MET A 177 6.24 -9.57 13.84
C MET A 177 6.70 -9.79 15.28
N ILE A 178 5.82 -9.65 16.27
CA ILE A 178 6.14 -9.88 17.68
C ILE A 178 6.61 -11.32 17.92
N SER A 179 6.00 -12.31 17.27
CA SER A 179 6.40 -13.71 17.40
C SER A 179 7.78 -14.02 16.81
N LEU A 180 8.27 -13.19 15.89
CA LEU A 180 9.52 -13.37 15.17
C LEU A 180 10.62 -12.36 15.57
N ALA A 181 10.26 -11.31 16.33
CA ALA A 181 11.21 -10.30 16.74
C ALA A 181 12.09 -10.79 17.91
N ASN A 182 13.39 -10.62 17.78
CA ASN A 182 14.32 -10.87 18.88
C ASN A 182 14.33 -9.70 19.89
N ARG A 183 14.07 -8.45 19.42
CA ARG A 183 14.19 -7.28 20.30
C ARG A 183 13.05 -6.27 20.18
N ARG A 184 12.73 -5.75 18.98
CA ARG A 184 11.79 -4.61 18.86
C ARG A 184 10.92 -4.67 17.61
N VAL A 185 9.67 -4.25 17.80
CA VAL A 185 8.70 -4.02 16.71
C VAL A 185 8.24 -2.57 16.79
N VAL A 186 8.32 -1.85 15.66
CA VAL A 186 7.78 -0.50 15.49
C VAL A 186 6.82 -0.53 14.32
N SER A 187 5.56 -0.21 14.55
CA SER A 187 4.54 -0.31 13.50
C SER A 187 3.52 0.82 13.55
N VAL A 188 3.12 1.28 12.37
CA VAL A 188 1.89 2.07 12.23
C VAL A 188 0.70 1.12 12.31
N MET A 189 -0.36 1.56 12.96
CA MET A 189 -1.61 0.81 13.06
C MET A 189 -2.81 1.72 12.88
N SER A 190 -3.94 1.13 12.52
CA SER A 190 -5.21 1.85 12.48
C SER A 190 -5.58 2.34 13.89
N ALA A 191 -5.94 3.62 14.04
CA ALA A 191 -6.46 4.14 15.30
C ALA A 191 -7.70 3.36 15.80
N SER A 192 -8.40 2.66 14.92
CA SER A 192 -9.56 1.82 15.29
C SER A 192 -9.21 0.69 16.26
N VAL A 193 -7.95 0.30 16.35
CA VAL A 193 -7.44 -0.68 17.34
C VAL A 193 -7.69 -0.22 18.78
N LEU A 194 -7.71 1.10 19.02
CA LEU A 194 -7.96 1.67 20.34
C LEU A 194 -9.43 1.66 20.77
N PHE A 195 -10.37 1.60 19.80
CA PHE A 195 -11.79 1.83 20.06
C PHE A 195 -12.67 0.60 19.85
N ARG A 196 -12.19 -0.38 19.09
CA ARG A 196 -12.98 -1.59 18.80
C ARG A 196 -12.99 -2.55 19.99
N ASP A 197 -14.16 -3.16 20.24
CA ASP A 197 -14.39 -4.09 21.36
C ASP A 197 -14.56 -5.53 20.90
N ASN A 198 -14.23 -5.86 19.63
CA ASN A 198 -14.20 -7.25 19.22
C ASN A 198 -13.01 -7.97 19.87
N LYS A 199 -13.18 -9.30 20.07
CA LYS A 199 -12.21 -10.13 20.78
C LYS A 199 -10.77 -9.95 20.28
N LYS A 200 -10.56 -9.99 18.95
CA LYS A 200 -9.24 -9.83 18.32
C LYS A 200 -8.52 -8.55 18.78
N THR A 201 -9.26 -7.43 18.80
CA THR A 201 -8.69 -6.13 19.16
C THR A 201 -8.44 -6.02 20.67
N VAL A 202 -9.33 -6.57 21.48
CA VAL A 202 -9.17 -6.58 22.96
C VAL A 202 -7.95 -7.44 23.34
N ASP A 203 -7.87 -8.66 22.80
CA ASP A 203 -6.75 -9.57 23.05
C ASP A 203 -5.41 -8.93 22.62
N PHE A 204 -5.41 -8.25 21.49
CA PHE A 204 -4.22 -7.52 21.01
C PHE A 204 -3.78 -6.40 21.97
N ARG A 205 -4.71 -5.55 22.43
CA ARG A 205 -4.37 -4.49 23.40
C ARG A 205 -3.80 -5.06 24.70
N ASN A 206 -4.43 -6.11 25.23
CA ASN A 206 -3.97 -6.77 26.45
C ASN A 206 -2.53 -7.31 26.27
N MET A 207 -2.25 -7.95 25.15
CA MET A 207 -0.91 -8.45 24.83
C MET A 207 0.11 -7.31 24.73
N ILE A 208 -0.21 -6.18 24.09
CA ILE A 208 0.68 -5.01 24.01
C ILE A 208 0.96 -4.46 25.41
N ASP A 209 -0.07 -4.37 26.26
CA ASP A 209 0.09 -3.90 27.65
C ASP A 209 0.97 -4.87 28.47
N GLU A 210 0.79 -6.18 28.33
CA GLU A 210 1.60 -7.21 28.99
C GLU A 210 3.08 -7.16 28.56
N LEU A 211 3.34 -6.82 27.28
CA LEU A 211 4.70 -6.66 26.75
C LEU A 211 5.33 -5.30 27.10
N GLY A 212 4.61 -4.41 27.77
CA GLY A 212 5.07 -3.04 28.07
C GLY A 212 5.19 -2.17 26.82
N GLY A 213 4.37 -2.46 25.80
CA GLY A 213 4.34 -1.69 24.55
C GLY A 213 3.84 -0.28 24.78
N THR A 214 4.28 0.65 23.92
CA THR A 214 3.87 2.06 23.96
C THR A 214 3.07 2.42 22.72
N ILE A 215 2.09 3.31 22.87
CA ILE A 215 1.25 3.80 21.78
C ILE A 215 1.41 5.32 21.69
N GLU A 216 1.72 5.81 20.49
CA GLU A 216 1.73 7.23 20.19
C GLU A 216 0.69 7.53 19.10
N MET A 217 -0.20 8.51 19.36
CA MET A 217 -1.19 8.96 18.39
C MET A 217 -0.54 9.87 17.34
N LEU A 218 -0.68 9.50 16.07
CA LEU A 218 -0.25 10.33 14.97
C LEU A 218 -1.25 11.49 14.73
N PRO A 219 -0.77 12.67 14.32
CA PRO A 219 -1.62 13.76 13.88
C PRO A 219 -2.58 13.31 12.76
N ARG A 220 -3.78 13.89 12.70
CA ARG A 220 -4.84 13.50 11.73
C ARG A 220 -4.38 13.55 10.27
N ASP A 221 -3.49 14.46 9.94
CA ASP A 221 -3.00 14.70 8.57
C ASP A 221 -1.71 13.94 8.24
N SER A 222 -1.27 13.00 9.09
CA SER A 222 0.03 12.28 8.91
C SER A 222 0.14 11.53 7.59
N PHE A 223 -0.98 11.17 6.95
CA PHE A 223 -1.07 10.48 5.66
C PHE A 223 -1.69 11.31 4.54
N LYS A 224 -1.85 12.62 4.72
CA LYS A 224 -2.53 13.49 3.75
C LYS A 224 -1.88 13.45 2.36
N ASP A 225 -0.57 13.43 2.32
CA ASP A 225 0.20 13.41 1.08
C ASP A 225 0.19 12.04 0.39
N SER A 226 -0.21 10.97 1.11
CA SER A 226 -0.38 9.61 0.57
C SER A 226 -1.77 9.38 -0.07
N GLY A 227 -2.60 10.43 -0.18
CA GLY A 227 -3.93 10.37 -0.80
C GLY A 227 -5.03 9.79 0.10
N THR A 228 -4.83 9.77 1.42
CA THR A 228 -5.90 9.56 2.42
C THR A 228 -6.52 10.91 2.78
N LYS A 229 -7.85 10.97 2.71
CA LYS A 229 -8.64 12.05 3.33
C LYS A 229 -9.09 11.62 4.72
#